data_2cc962a1d47d40c627e567651a50b8e6
#
_entry.id   2cc962a1d47d40c627e567651a50b8e6
#
_cell.length_a   1.000
_cell.length_b   1.000
_cell.length_c   1.000
_cell.angle_alpha   90.00
_cell.angle_beta   90.00
_cell.angle_gamma   90.00
#
_symmetry.space_group_name_H-M   'P 1'
#
loop_
_entity.id
_entity.type
_entity.pdbx_description
1 polymer ?
#
loop_
_entity_poly.entity_id
_entity_poly.type
_entity_poly.pdbx_seq_one_letter_code
_entity_poly.pdbx_strand_id
1 'polypeptide(L)'
;WMPPAASDNVIVGYLIGIMCLFSISYTIFNVPYTALGYELTSDYDERTRLFAWRFYFATAAGVTIQWLYKLCLMAGETEVDGVRVVSWVIAAIVLVFGIIPALFTREQAVVEAQEKVNLFKSVKCALRNRPFLMLISSYVILVTALFSTGALGLYINIFYIFDGDKDSAATVSGVVGTILIA
;
A
#
# COMPACT_ATOMS: atom_id res chain seq x y z
N TRP A 1 1.85 17.93 -10.04
CA TRP A 1 2.94 18.10 -11.01
C TRP A 1 2.55 17.67 -12.44
N MET A 2 1.30 17.83 -12.83
CA MET A 2 0.92 17.66 -14.23
C MET A 2 1.39 18.86 -15.03
N PRO A 3 2.02 18.68 -16.20
CA PRO A 3 2.34 19.80 -17.08
C PRO A 3 1.04 20.48 -17.56
N PRO A 4 0.88 21.79 -17.37
CA PRO A 4 -0.39 22.49 -17.56
C PRO A 4 -0.76 22.77 -19.02
N ALA A 5 -0.42 21.94 -19.97
CA ALA A 5 -0.85 22.07 -21.38
C ALA A 5 -0.51 20.80 -22.20
N ALA A 6 -0.50 19.64 -21.55
CA ALA A 6 -0.20 18.40 -22.27
C ALA A 6 -1.47 17.80 -22.87
N SER A 7 -1.34 17.16 -24.03
CA SER A 7 -2.41 16.36 -24.61
C SER A 7 -2.76 15.18 -23.69
N ASP A 8 -4.00 14.71 -23.74
CA ASP A 8 -4.50 13.61 -22.89
C ASP A 8 -3.60 12.39 -22.92
N ASN A 9 -3.02 12.04 -24.07
CA ASN A 9 -2.09 10.92 -24.22
C ASN A 9 -0.79 11.10 -23.42
N VAL A 10 -0.29 12.34 -23.31
CA VAL A 10 0.91 12.65 -22.51
C VAL A 10 0.61 12.54 -21.02
N ILE A 11 -0.56 12.99 -20.59
CA ILE A 11 -1.03 12.88 -19.20
C ILE A 11 -1.15 11.40 -18.80
N VAL A 12 -1.79 10.59 -19.65
CA VAL A 12 -1.93 9.14 -19.42
C VAL A 12 -0.57 8.45 -19.37
N GLY A 13 0.32 8.75 -20.31
CA GLY A 13 1.68 8.21 -20.33
C GLY A 13 2.48 8.58 -19.08
N TYR A 14 2.38 9.82 -18.63
CA TYR A 14 2.99 10.29 -17.38
C TYR A 14 2.46 9.55 -16.15
N LEU A 15 1.14 9.39 -16.03
CA LEU A 15 0.52 8.65 -14.93
C LEU A 15 0.97 7.19 -14.90
N ILE A 16 0.96 6.52 -16.05
CA ILE A 16 1.44 5.12 -16.15
C ILE A 16 2.91 5.05 -15.73
N GLY A 17 3.76 5.94 -16.21
CA GLY A 17 5.18 5.98 -15.87
C GLY A 17 5.42 6.14 -14.37
N ILE A 18 4.73 7.08 -13.73
CA ILE A 18 4.83 7.30 -12.28
C ILE A 18 4.31 6.09 -11.50
N MET A 19 3.18 5.49 -11.90
CA MET A 19 2.64 4.31 -11.23
C MET A 19 3.57 3.11 -11.34
N CYS A 20 4.20 2.90 -12.50
CA CYS A 20 5.22 1.87 -12.67
C CYS A 20 6.44 2.13 -11.78
N LEU A 21 6.95 3.35 -11.74
CA LEU A 21 8.09 3.74 -10.91
C LEU A 21 7.77 3.53 -9.42
N PHE A 22 6.59 3.95 -8.98
CA PHE A 22 6.12 3.75 -7.62
C PHE A 22 6.03 2.26 -7.27
N SER A 23 5.45 1.44 -8.14
CA SER A 23 5.30 -0.01 -7.92
C SER A 23 6.65 -0.71 -7.83
N ILE A 24 7.61 -0.34 -8.67
CA ILE A 24 8.98 -0.87 -8.62
C ILE A 24 9.65 -0.48 -7.30
N SER A 25 9.60 0.80 -6.92
CA SER A 25 10.19 1.30 -5.68
C SER A 25 9.57 0.65 -4.45
N TYR A 26 8.23 0.49 -4.45
CA TYR A 26 7.50 -0.21 -3.39
C TYR A 26 7.95 -1.67 -3.28
N THR A 27 8.10 -2.37 -4.39
CA THR A 27 8.53 -3.78 -4.40
C THR A 27 9.95 -3.93 -3.88
N ILE A 28 10.88 -3.06 -4.30
CA ILE A 28 12.28 -3.05 -3.83
C ILE A 28 12.35 -2.88 -2.32
N PHE A 29 11.47 -2.08 -1.73
CA PHE A 29 11.41 -1.89 -0.27
C PHE A 29 10.66 -3.02 0.43
N ASN A 30 9.48 -3.40 -0.06
CA ASN A 30 8.57 -4.31 0.64
C ASN A 30 9.06 -5.76 0.68
N VAL A 31 9.77 -6.22 -0.36
CA VAL A 31 10.28 -7.61 -0.41
C VAL A 31 11.32 -7.86 0.67
N PRO A 32 12.42 -7.08 0.78
CA PRO A 32 13.40 -7.28 1.86
C PRO A 32 12.79 -7.01 3.24
N TYR A 33 11.94 -6.02 3.38
CA TYR A 33 11.25 -5.73 4.65
C TYR A 33 10.40 -6.91 5.14
N THR A 34 9.71 -7.59 4.23
CA THR A 34 8.90 -8.76 4.58
C THR A 34 9.78 -9.97 4.88
N ALA A 35 10.86 -10.19 4.12
CA ALA A 35 11.83 -11.24 4.35
C ALA A 35 12.48 -11.09 5.75
N LEU A 36 12.89 -9.87 6.09
CA LEU A 36 13.44 -9.55 7.40
C LEU A 36 12.50 -9.98 8.55
N GLY A 37 11.19 -9.78 8.39
CA GLY A 37 10.20 -10.20 9.39
C GLY A 37 10.17 -11.72 9.63
N TYR A 38 10.54 -12.52 8.64
CA TYR A 38 10.67 -13.98 8.79
C TYR A 38 12.02 -14.42 9.38
N GLU A 39 13.06 -13.60 9.25
CA GLU A 39 14.41 -13.89 9.69
C GLU A 39 14.71 -13.39 11.11
N LEU A 40 13.92 -12.44 11.62
CA LEU A 40 14.11 -11.83 12.95
C LEU A 40 13.95 -12.81 14.10
N THR A 41 13.16 -13.86 13.94
CA THR A 41 12.97 -14.89 14.98
C THR A 41 12.69 -16.24 14.36
N SER A 42 13.29 -17.28 14.94
CA SER A 42 13.05 -18.69 14.60
C SER A 42 11.85 -19.26 15.35
N ASP A 43 11.41 -18.61 16.43
CA ASP A 43 10.26 -19.05 17.23
C ASP A 43 8.96 -18.70 16.51
N TYR A 44 8.06 -19.69 16.42
CA TYR A 44 6.76 -19.56 15.77
C TYR A 44 5.86 -18.55 16.49
N ASP A 45 5.82 -18.58 17.82
CA ASP A 45 4.95 -17.72 18.62
C ASP A 45 5.39 -16.25 18.57
N GLU A 46 6.69 -15.99 18.64
CA GLU A 46 7.24 -14.65 18.49
C GLU A 46 7.01 -14.10 17.08
N ARG A 47 7.17 -14.94 16.06
CA ARG A 47 6.88 -14.56 14.67
C ARG A 47 5.42 -14.17 14.50
N THR A 48 4.50 -14.97 15.03
CA THR A 48 3.06 -14.68 14.99
C THR A 48 2.76 -13.36 15.69
N ARG A 49 3.36 -13.11 16.84
CA ARG A 49 3.21 -11.86 17.59
C ARG A 49 3.72 -10.64 16.82
N LEU A 50 4.87 -10.78 16.13
CA LEU A 50 5.45 -9.72 15.31
C LEU A 50 4.53 -9.36 14.13
N PHE A 51 4.00 -10.36 13.43
CA PHE A 51 3.05 -10.12 12.34
C PHE A 51 1.71 -9.57 12.83
N ALA A 52 1.24 -9.95 14.03
CA ALA A 52 0.06 -9.37 14.66
C ALA A 52 0.24 -7.87 14.93
N TRP A 53 1.37 -7.45 15.50
CA TRP A 53 1.69 -6.04 15.68
C TRP A 53 1.74 -5.28 14.35
N ARG A 54 2.37 -5.86 13.33
CA ARG A 54 2.37 -5.28 11.98
C ARG A 54 0.95 -5.09 11.45
N PHE A 55 0.07 -6.05 11.68
CA PHE A 55 -1.33 -5.97 11.28
C PHE A 55 -2.07 -4.84 12.01
N TYR A 56 -1.88 -4.68 13.33
CA TYR A 56 -2.49 -3.58 14.09
C TYR A 56 -2.04 -2.21 13.57
N PHE A 57 -0.75 -2.01 13.30
CA PHE A 57 -0.27 -0.76 12.71
C PHE A 57 -0.80 -0.53 11.29
N ALA A 58 -0.89 -1.57 10.46
CA ALA A 58 -1.48 -1.47 9.14
C ALA A 58 -2.96 -1.09 9.18
N THR A 59 -3.71 -1.65 10.14
CA THR A 59 -5.11 -1.31 10.39
C THR A 59 -5.27 0.15 10.82
N ALA A 60 -4.47 0.63 11.76
CA ALA A 60 -4.46 2.03 12.18
C ALA A 60 -4.13 2.99 11.02
N ALA A 61 -3.15 2.63 10.18
CA ALA A 61 -2.85 3.37 8.96
C ALA A 61 -4.02 3.34 7.97
N GLY A 62 -4.71 2.21 7.84
CA GLY A 62 -5.91 2.07 7.01
C GLY A 62 -7.02 3.04 7.41
N VAL A 63 -7.26 3.22 8.70
CA VAL A 63 -8.20 4.26 9.21
C VAL A 63 -7.76 5.65 8.77
N THR A 64 -6.47 5.97 8.91
CA THR A 64 -5.93 7.28 8.51
C THR A 64 -6.12 7.55 7.01
N ILE A 65 -5.95 6.54 6.16
CA ILE A 65 -6.14 6.65 4.71
C ILE A 65 -7.58 7.03 4.36
N GLN A 66 -8.58 6.55 5.09
CA GLN A 66 -9.99 6.89 4.84
C GLN A 66 -10.27 8.39 5.05
N TRP A 67 -9.55 9.03 5.99
CA TRP A 67 -9.66 10.46 6.25
C TRP A 67 -8.75 11.33 5.39
N LEU A 68 -7.88 10.71 4.58
CA LEU A 68 -6.86 11.43 3.81
C LEU A 68 -7.48 12.41 2.81
N TYR A 69 -8.56 12.02 2.14
CA TYR A 69 -9.25 12.89 1.19
C TYR A 69 -9.85 14.11 1.89
N LYS A 70 -10.46 13.93 3.07
CA LYS A 70 -10.96 15.05 3.89
C LYS A 70 -9.83 15.98 4.32
N LEU A 71 -8.69 15.43 4.73
CA LEU A 71 -7.52 16.23 5.08
C LEU A 71 -7.00 17.04 3.88
N CYS A 72 -7.01 16.49 2.68
CA CYS A 72 -6.65 17.23 1.47
C CYS A 72 -7.59 18.40 1.20
N LEU A 73 -8.91 18.23 1.40
CA LEU A 73 -9.89 19.30 1.22
C LEU A 73 -9.71 20.42 2.26
N MET A 74 -9.23 20.10 3.45
CA MET A 74 -9.00 21.09 4.53
C MET A 74 -7.64 21.78 4.44
N ALA A 75 -6.65 21.17 3.78
CA ALA A 75 -5.25 21.62 3.77
C ALA A 75 -4.94 22.66 2.70
N GLY A 76 -5.85 22.97 1.75
CA GLY A 76 -5.61 23.91 0.68
C GLY A 76 -6.89 24.63 0.23
N GLU A 77 -6.72 25.76 -0.42
CA GLU A 77 -7.84 26.51 -1.02
C GLU A 77 -8.41 25.79 -2.26
N THR A 78 -7.56 25.01 -2.92
CA THR A 78 -7.97 24.12 -4.03
C THR A 78 -7.60 22.67 -3.71
N GLU A 79 -8.33 21.71 -4.30
CA GLU A 79 -8.03 20.27 -4.12
C GLU A 79 -6.59 19.93 -4.49
N VAL A 80 -6.06 20.55 -5.54
CA VAL A 80 -4.69 20.31 -6.03
C VAL A 80 -3.65 20.81 -5.02
N ASP A 81 -3.88 21.96 -4.42
CA ASP A 81 -2.97 22.52 -3.42
C ASP A 81 -3.00 21.70 -2.13
N GLY A 82 -4.18 21.29 -1.68
CA GLY A 82 -4.34 20.41 -0.54
C GLY A 82 -3.63 19.07 -0.73
N VAL A 83 -3.81 18.42 -1.86
CA VAL A 83 -3.09 17.18 -2.20
C VAL A 83 -1.59 17.40 -2.22
N ARG A 84 -1.11 18.53 -2.73
CA ARG A 84 0.32 18.84 -2.77
C ARG A 84 0.93 18.97 -1.37
N VAL A 85 0.26 19.70 -0.48
CA VAL A 85 0.72 19.87 0.92
C VAL A 85 0.72 18.53 1.65
N VAL A 86 -0.38 17.79 1.59
CA VAL A 86 -0.53 16.49 2.26
C VAL A 86 0.47 15.47 1.71
N SER A 87 0.77 15.48 0.41
CA SER A 87 1.77 14.59 -0.20
C SER A 87 3.17 14.80 0.37
N TRP A 88 3.58 16.05 0.63
CA TRP A 88 4.88 16.33 1.26
C TRP A 88 4.95 15.81 2.69
N VAL A 89 3.86 15.97 3.46
CA VAL A 89 3.78 15.46 4.83
C VAL A 89 3.87 13.94 4.83
N ILE A 90 3.12 13.27 3.94
CA ILE A 90 3.18 11.80 3.82
C ILE A 90 4.58 11.34 3.39
N ALA A 91 5.19 12.02 2.41
CA ALA A 91 6.54 11.68 1.98
C ALA A 91 7.56 11.79 3.13
N ALA A 92 7.47 12.83 3.94
CA ALA A 92 8.33 12.98 5.12
C ALA A 92 8.11 11.85 6.14
N ILE A 93 6.84 11.50 6.43
CA ILE A 93 6.49 10.39 7.32
C ILE A 93 7.06 9.07 6.79
N VAL A 94 6.85 8.77 5.51
CA VAL A 94 7.35 7.53 4.88
C VAL A 94 8.87 7.46 4.92
N LEU A 95 9.56 8.57 4.69
CA LEU A 95 11.04 8.60 4.77
C LEU A 95 11.52 8.34 6.20
N VAL A 96 10.94 9.02 7.19
CA VAL A 96 11.34 8.85 8.61
C VAL A 96 11.10 7.41 9.06
N PHE A 97 9.88 6.89 8.87
CA PHE A 97 9.56 5.53 9.29
C PHE A 97 10.21 4.44 8.44
N GLY A 98 10.50 4.71 7.17
CA GLY A 98 11.22 3.80 6.28
C GLY A 98 12.69 3.64 6.63
N ILE A 99 13.32 4.69 7.16
CA ILE A 99 14.74 4.66 7.56
C ILE A 99 14.94 3.94 8.90
N ILE A 100 13.96 3.99 9.80
CA ILE A 100 14.06 3.38 11.14
C ILE A 100 14.45 1.89 11.08
N PRO A 101 13.77 1.02 10.33
CA PRO A 101 14.16 -0.38 10.22
C PRO A 101 15.59 -0.57 9.69
N ALA A 102 15.97 0.23 8.69
CA ALA A 102 17.30 0.12 8.07
C ALA A 102 18.45 0.48 9.05
N LEU A 103 18.20 1.39 10.00
CA LEU A 103 19.20 1.82 10.98
C LEU A 103 19.23 0.96 12.24
N PHE A 104 18.08 0.48 12.69
CA PHE A 104 17.95 -0.16 14.01
C PHE A 104 17.84 -1.68 13.94
N THR A 105 17.52 -2.27 12.77
CA THR A 105 17.42 -3.72 12.67
C THR A 105 18.78 -4.31 12.36
N ARG A 106 19.27 -5.20 13.27
CA ARG A 106 20.46 -6.02 13.03
C ARG A 106 19.99 -7.40 12.63
N GLU A 107 20.43 -7.85 11.46
CA GLU A 107 20.27 -9.24 11.07
C GLU A 107 21.01 -10.12 12.08
N GLN A 108 20.27 -11.02 12.74
CA GLN A 108 20.91 -12.14 13.41
C GLN A 108 21.31 -13.08 12.29
N ALA A 109 22.56 -12.95 11.87
CA ALA A 109 23.14 -13.77 10.82
C ALA A 109 23.21 -15.23 11.26
N VAL A 110 22.08 -15.93 11.22
CA VAL A 110 22.09 -17.37 11.03
C VAL A 110 22.28 -17.58 9.53
N VAL A 111 23.48 -17.27 9.07
CA VAL A 111 23.92 -17.62 7.73
C VAL A 111 24.27 -19.11 7.78
N GLU A 112 23.27 -19.96 7.86
CA GLU A 112 23.39 -21.26 7.23
C GLU A 112 23.57 -20.96 5.74
N ALA A 113 24.67 -21.47 5.19
CA ALA A 113 25.03 -21.25 3.80
C ALA A 113 23.85 -21.62 2.89
N GLN A 114 23.05 -20.63 2.53
CA GLN A 114 21.94 -20.85 1.62
C GLN A 114 22.54 -21.26 0.28
N GLU A 115 22.26 -22.49 -0.13
CA GLU A 115 22.58 -22.94 -1.47
C GLU A 115 22.08 -21.90 -2.48
N LYS A 116 22.92 -21.53 -3.44
CA LYS A 116 22.56 -20.56 -4.48
C LYS A 116 21.33 -21.07 -5.23
N VAL A 117 20.17 -20.58 -4.83
CA VAL A 117 18.89 -20.99 -5.42
C VAL A 117 18.76 -20.35 -6.79
N ASN A 118 18.63 -21.15 -7.83
CA ASN A 118 18.38 -20.65 -9.17
C ASN A 118 16.93 -20.18 -9.26
N LEU A 119 16.73 -18.85 -9.34
CA LEU A 119 15.42 -18.19 -9.35
C LEU A 119 14.47 -18.78 -10.40
N PHE A 120 14.96 -19.04 -11.63
CA PHE A 120 14.14 -19.64 -12.69
C PHE A 120 13.63 -21.04 -12.33
N LYS A 121 14.49 -21.85 -11.69
CA LYS A 121 14.11 -23.19 -11.26
C LYS A 121 13.06 -23.14 -10.14
N SER A 122 13.20 -22.21 -9.21
CA SER A 122 12.26 -22.00 -8.10
C SER A 122 10.89 -21.53 -8.60
N VAL A 123 10.87 -20.54 -9.50
CA VAL A 123 9.63 -20.05 -10.11
C VAL A 123 8.93 -21.18 -10.90
N LYS A 124 9.67 -21.94 -11.69
CA LYS A 124 9.11 -23.09 -12.42
C LYS A 124 8.55 -24.16 -11.50
N CYS A 125 9.21 -24.42 -10.38
CA CYS A 125 8.73 -25.36 -9.37
C CYS A 125 7.43 -24.85 -8.71
N ALA A 126 7.38 -23.57 -8.34
CA ALA A 126 6.20 -22.94 -7.78
C ALA A 126 4.99 -22.98 -8.74
N LEU A 127 5.22 -22.64 -10.00
CA LEU A 127 4.19 -22.70 -11.06
C LEU A 127 3.71 -24.13 -11.39
N ARG A 128 4.44 -25.16 -10.99
CA ARG A 128 4.02 -26.55 -11.17
C ARG A 128 3.23 -27.09 -9.96
N ASN A 129 3.24 -26.37 -8.87
CA ASN A 129 2.54 -26.75 -7.64
C ASN A 129 1.07 -26.28 -7.69
N ARG A 130 0.13 -27.19 -7.99
CA ARG A 130 -1.31 -26.88 -8.09
C ARG A 130 -1.91 -26.23 -6.83
N PRO A 131 -1.69 -26.73 -5.60
CA PRO A 131 -2.16 -26.08 -4.38
C PRO A 131 -1.67 -24.65 -4.25
N PHE A 132 -0.42 -24.39 -4.59
CA PHE A 132 0.17 -23.05 -4.56
C PHE A 132 -0.49 -22.10 -5.57
N LEU A 133 -0.76 -22.57 -6.78
CA LEU A 133 -1.46 -21.78 -7.80
C LEU A 133 -2.90 -21.45 -7.39
N MET A 134 -3.63 -22.42 -6.81
CA MET A 134 -4.97 -22.18 -6.29
C MET A 134 -4.98 -21.12 -5.19
N LEU A 135 -4.04 -21.18 -4.26
CA LEU A 135 -3.91 -20.21 -3.18
C LEU A 135 -3.58 -18.81 -3.72
N ILE A 136 -2.58 -18.69 -4.61
CA ILE A 136 -2.23 -17.40 -5.22
C ILE A 136 -3.38 -16.83 -6.03
N SER A 137 -4.05 -17.63 -6.88
CA SER A 137 -5.15 -17.12 -7.70
C SER A 137 -6.32 -16.64 -6.84
N SER A 138 -6.67 -17.37 -5.79
CA SER A 138 -7.68 -16.95 -4.82
C SER A 138 -7.30 -15.64 -4.13
N TYR A 139 -6.05 -15.50 -3.70
CA TYR A 139 -5.53 -14.28 -3.08
C TYR A 139 -5.56 -13.08 -4.03
N VAL A 140 -5.11 -13.26 -5.29
CA VAL A 140 -5.16 -12.19 -6.31
C VAL A 140 -6.58 -11.72 -6.57
N ILE A 141 -7.54 -12.64 -6.72
CA ILE A 141 -8.95 -12.29 -6.94
C ILE A 141 -9.49 -11.50 -5.74
N LEU A 142 -9.25 -11.97 -4.53
CA LEU A 142 -9.71 -11.33 -3.30
C LEU A 142 -9.13 -9.92 -3.16
N VAL A 143 -7.84 -9.77 -3.33
CA VAL A 143 -7.16 -8.47 -3.21
C VAL A 143 -7.65 -7.50 -4.29
N THR A 144 -7.78 -7.97 -5.53
CA THR A 144 -8.30 -7.14 -6.63
C THR A 144 -9.73 -6.67 -6.34
N ALA A 145 -10.60 -7.56 -5.83
CA ALA A 145 -11.96 -7.20 -5.47
C ALA A 145 -12.00 -6.14 -4.36
N LEU A 146 -11.20 -6.30 -3.30
CA LEU A 146 -11.13 -5.34 -2.19
C LEU A 146 -10.67 -3.95 -2.66
N PHE A 147 -9.60 -3.87 -3.44
CA PHE A 147 -9.09 -2.59 -3.94
C PHE A 147 -10.06 -1.93 -4.93
N SER A 148 -10.69 -2.71 -5.81
CA SER A 148 -11.69 -2.19 -6.74
C SER A 148 -12.92 -1.64 -6.01
N THR A 149 -13.39 -2.32 -4.98
CA THR A 149 -14.54 -1.87 -4.18
C THR A 149 -14.23 -0.56 -3.46
N GLY A 150 -13.02 -0.38 -2.92
CA GLY A 150 -12.62 0.87 -2.27
C GLY A 150 -12.62 2.07 -3.21
N ALA A 151 -12.05 1.91 -4.40
CA ALA A 151 -11.99 2.98 -5.41
C ALA A 151 -13.38 3.34 -5.94
N LEU A 152 -14.20 2.34 -6.28
CA LEU A 152 -15.57 2.54 -6.74
C LEU A 152 -16.48 3.12 -5.65
N GLY A 153 -16.28 2.72 -4.40
CA GLY A 153 -17.07 3.19 -3.27
C GLY A 153 -16.96 4.71 -3.10
N LEU A 154 -15.77 5.26 -3.16
CA LEU A 154 -15.58 6.72 -3.08
C LEU A 154 -16.24 7.44 -4.26
N TYR A 155 -16.09 6.91 -5.49
CA TYR A 155 -16.70 7.47 -6.68
C TYR A 155 -18.23 7.48 -6.61
N ILE A 156 -18.83 6.38 -6.18
CA ILE A 156 -20.28 6.25 -6.00
C ILE A 156 -20.77 7.23 -4.93
N ASN A 157 -20.07 7.37 -3.82
CA ASN A 157 -20.42 8.34 -2.77
C ASN A 157 -20.44 9.76 -3.32
N ILE A 158 -19.40 10.19 -4.04
CA ILE A 158 -19.30 11.57 -4.53
C ILE A 158 -20.39 11.86 -5.58
N PHE A 159 -20.53 11.00 -6.57
CA PHE A 159 -21.34 11.34 -7.76
C PHE A 159 -22.78 10.82 -7.71
N TYR A 160 -23.04 9.73 -6.98
CA TYR A 160 -24.37 9.11 -6.97
C TYR A 160 -25.15 9.38 -5.69
N ILE A 161 -24.50 9.45 -4.53
CA ILE A 161 -25.17 9.62 -3.24
C ILE A 161 -25.24 11.10 -2.86
N PHE A 162 -24.17 11.86 -3.08
CA PHE A 162 -24.04 13.25 -2.67
C PHE A 162 -24.05 14.28 -3.82
N ASP A 163 -24.47 13.89 -5.02
CA ASP A 163 -24.62 14.79 -6.19
C ASP A 163 -23.43 15.72 -6.44
N GLY A 164 -22.21 15.26 -6.17
CA GLY A 164 -20.96 16.01 -6.36
C GLY A 164 -20.48 16.76 -5.12
N ASP A 165 -21.17 16.70 -3.98
CA ASP A 165 -20.66 17.25 -2.71
C ASP A 165 -19.54 16.36 -2.16
N LYS A 166 -18.32 16.80 -2.41
CA LYS A 166 -17.09 16.09 -2.07
C LYS A 166 -16.82 16.07 -0.55
N ASP A 167 -17.23 17.12 0.16
CA ASP A 167 -16.97 17.25 1.59
C ASP A 167 -17.82 16.27 2.39
N SER A 168 -19.11 16.19 2.12
CA SER A 168 -20.03 15.22 2.70
C SER A 168 -19.62 13.79 2.36
N ALA A 169 -19.30 13.52 1.09
CA ALA A 169 -18.84 12.21 0.64
C ALA A 169 -17.54 11.76 1.34
N ALA A 170 -16.56 12.65 1.50
CA ALA A 170 -15.30 12.38 2.19
C ALA A 170 -15.53 12.07 3.67
N THR A 171 -16.41 12.83 4.33
CA THR A 171 -16.74 12.63 5.75
C THR A 171 -17.42 11.28 5.97
N VAL A 172 -18.42 10.95 5.17
CA VAL A 172 -19.13 9.66 5.26
C VAL A 172 -18.20 8.49 4.94
N SER A 173 -17.36 8.60 3.92
CA SER A 173 -16.36 7.58 3.60
C SER A 173 -15.36 7.36 4.75
N GLY A 174 -14.92 8.44 5.40
CA GLY A 174 -14.05 8.37 6.57
C GLY A 174 -14.70 7.65 7.75
N VAL A 175 -15.94 8.01 8.08
CA VAL A 175 -16.70 7.38 9.19
C VAL A 175 -16.98 5.91 8.90
N VAL A 176 -17.50 5.59 7.72
CA VAL A 176 -17.80 4.20 7.32
C VAL A 176 -16.52 3.36 7.30
N GLY A 177 -15.44 3.88 6.72
CA GLY A 177 -14.15 3.19 6.71
C GLY A 177 -13.61 2.94 8.12
N THR A 178 -13.78 3.88 9.05
CA THR A 178 -13.39 3.71 10.46
C THR A 178 -14.19 2.61 11.12
N ILE A 179 -15.52 2.57 10.93
CA ILE A 179 -16.40 1.56 11.53
C ILE A 179 -16.10 0.16 10.97
N LEU A 180 -15.79 0.05 9.69
CA LEU A 180 -15.49 -1.24 9.04
C LEU A 180 -14.14 -1.84 9.48
N ILE A 181 -13.23 -1.00 9.94
CA ILE A 181 -11.87 -1.41 10.34
C ILE A 181 -11.79 -1.64 11.86
N ALA A 182 -12.64 -0.99 12.67
CA ALA A 182 -12.70 -1.12 14.12
C ALA A 182 -13.37 -2.44 14.56
#